data_37ce66d362a15bd1111f65566368281e
#
_entry.id   37ce66d362a15bd1111f65566368281e
#
_cell.length_a   1.000
_cell.length_b   1.000
_cell.length_c   1.000
_cell.angle_alpha   90.00
_cell.angle_beta   90.00
_cell.angle_gamma   90.00
#
_symmetry.space_group_name_H-M   'P 1'
#
loop_
_entity.id
_entity.type
_entity.pdbx_description
1 polymer ?
#
loop_
_entity_poly.entity_id
_entity_poly.type
_entity_poly.pdbx_seq_one_letter_code
_entity_poly.pdbx_strand_id
1 'polypeptide(L)'
;EIPWSLVGSEMCIRDSIPSEDEIGKKYGVSRVTVRLALNKLEAKNLIVKKQGLGTFVKSKKIKQSLSTAKTIIDALREKNLNPKVKILSNQIIKADEELISELNLKKNTKVVHTRRAVNLNNQPYAILDTFMPEVFKGVADIVSKSQNVKTTYEVFEEELGMIIKEAKYEISVTGVPIDILKSLKLKKGSYCLKNSRVTFTDRKKPIELTVFYYPPETAKFEMILPRSCLLYTSDAADDPTC
;
A
#
# COMPACT_ATOMS: atom_id res chain seq x y z
N GLU A 1 -29.93 -5.94 17.10
CA GLU A 1 -29.82 -6.01 15.61
C GLU A 1 -29.55 -4.62 15.10
N ILE A 2 -28.33 -4.36 14.65
CA ILE A 2 -27.93 -3.10 14.01
C ILE A 2 -28.34 -3.23 12.53
N PRO A 3 -29.21 -2.34 12.01
CA PRO A 3 -29.64 -2.44 10.62
C PRO A 3 -28.44 -2.25 9.67
N TRP A 4 -28.27 -3.16 8.74
CA TRP A 4 -27.22 -3.17 7.69
C TRP A 4 -27.20 -1.89 6.83
N SER A 5 -28.25 -1.06 6.91
CA SER A 5 -28.33 0.23 6.20
C SER A 5 -27.41 1.33 6.76
N LEU A 6 -26.90 1.20 7.99
CA LEU A 6 -26.04 2.21 8.62
C LEU A 6 -24.52 2.01 8.34
N VAL A 7 -24.09 0.82 7.95
CA VAL A 7 -22.67 0.54 7.67
C VAL A 7 -22.23 1.08 6.30
N GLY A 8 -23.18 1.38 5.41
CA GLY A 8 -22.90 1.92 4.07
C GLY A 8 -22.90 3.44 3.95
N SER A 9 -23.47 4.18 4.91
CA SER A 9 -23.77 5.60 4.72
C SER A 9 -22.63 6.56 5.08
N GLU A 10 -21.80 6.25 6.05
CA GLU A 10 -20.74 7.18 6.47
C GLU A 10 -19.50 7.19 5.56
N MET A 11 -19.23 6.09 4.86
CA MET A 11 -18.13 6.04 3.90
C MET A 11 -18.47 6.70 2.56
N CYS A 12 -19.76 6.93 2.27
CA CYS A 12 -20.23 7.57 1.04
C CYS A 12 -20.34 9.11 1.13
N ILE A 13 -20.45 9.68 2.32
CA ILE A 13 -20.77 11.11 2.49
C ILE A 13 -19.58 12.02 2.11
N ARG A 14 -18.34 11.58 2.29
CA ARG A 14 -17.16 12.38 1.92
C ARG A 14 -16.86 12.45 0.43
N ASP A 15 -17.32 11.46 -0.34
CA ASP A 15 -17.03 11.34 -1.77
C ASP A 15 -18.22 11.67 -2.65
N SER A 16 -19.39 11.98 -2.08
CA SER A 16 -20.58 12.37 -2.83
C SER A 16 -20.50 13.83 -3.26
N ILE A 17 -20.75 14.07 -4.53
CA ILE A 17 -20.91 15.41 -5.09
C ILE A 17 -22.37 15.83 -4.84
N PRO A 18 -22.63 17.06 -4.40
CA PRO A 18 -23.98 17.57 -4.25
C PRO A 18 -24.79 17.39 -5.54
N SER A 19 -26.11 17.34 -5.43
CA SER A 19 -27.00 17.21 -6.59
C SER A 19 -26.84 18.37 -7.59
N GLU A 20 -27.23 18.14 -8.84
CA GLU A 20 -27.18 19.14 -9.90
C GLU A 20 -27.94 20.42 -9.47
N ASP A 21 -29.04 20.28 -8.71
CA ASP A 21 -29.82 21.41 -8.19
C ASP A 21 -29.10 22.19 -7.09
N GLU A 22 -28.48 21.49 -6.16
CA GLU A 22 -27.70 22.13 -5.09
C GLU A 22 -26.51 22.90 -5.64
N ILE A 23 -25.79 22.30 -6.61
CA ILE A 23 -24.68 22.97 -7.27
C ILE A 23 -25.19 24.19 -8.06
N GLY A 24 -26.29 24.04 -8.82
CA GLY A 24 -26.90 25.13 -9.58
C GLY A 24 -27.26 26.31 -8.67
N LYS A 25 -27.93 26.06 -7.56
CA LYS A 25 -28.29 27.08 -6.55
C LYS A 25 -27.06 27.71 -5.93
N LYS A 26 -26.06 26.92 -5.54
CA LYS A 26 -24.84 27.40 -4.90
C LYS A 26 -23.99 28.34 -5.75
N TYR A 27 -23.92 28.06 -7.05
CA TYR A 27 -23.07 28.81 -8.00
C TYR A 27 -23.88 29.72 -8.95
N GLY A 28 -25.20 29.79 -8.83
CA GLY A 28 -26.05 30.66 -9.66
C GLY A 28 -26.08 30.26 -11.13
N VAL A 29 -25.95 28.96 -11.45
CA VAL A 29 -25.90 28.46 -12.82
C VAL A 29 -27.03 27.48 -13.13
N SER A 30 -27.38 27.33 -14.42
CA SER A 30 -28.43 26.41 -14.84
C SER A 30 -28.07 24.93 -14.58
N ARG A 31 -29.07 24.07 -14.40
CA ARG A 31 -28.86 22.60 -14.31
C ARG A 31 -28.14 22.04 -15.52
N VAL A 32 -28.41 22.58 -16.71
CA VAL A 32 -27.76 22.17 -17.95
C VAL A 32 -26.26 22.46 -17.90
N THR A 33 -25.87 23.62 -17.39
CA THR A 33 -24.45 24.00 -17.22
C THR A 33 -23.76 23.07 -16.23
N VAL A 34 -24.41 22.75 -15.08
CA VAL A 34 -23.87 21.82 -14.08
C VAL A 34 -23.71 20.43 -14.70
N ARG A 35 -24.72 19.93 -15.42
CA ARG A 35 -24.70 18.62 -16.07
C ARG A 35 -23.58 18.50 -17.09
N LEU A 36 -23.35 19.53 -17.91
CA LEU A 36 -22.24 19.57 -18.86
C LEU A 36 -20.87 19.52 -18.13
N ALA A 37 -20.73 20.25 -17.02
CA ALA A 37 -19.52 20.21 -16.22
C ALA A 37 -19.28 18.83 -15.62
N LEU A 38 -20.30 18.20 -15.01
CA LEU A 38 -20.22 16.84 -14.47
C LEU A 38 -19.93 15.81 -15.57
N ASN A 39 -20.51 15.91 -16.75
CA ASN A 39 -20.19 15.02 -17.88
C ASN A 39 -18.72 15.15 -18.32
N LYS A 40 -18.16 16.37 -18.33
CA LYS A 40 -16.72 16.58 -18.60
C LYS A 40 -15.82 15.95 -17.53
N LEU A 41 -16.22 16.01 -16.25
CA LEU A 41 -15.49 15.35 -15.16
C LEU A 41 -15.57 13.83 -15.27
N GLU A 42 -16.74 13.31 -15.64
CA GLU A 42 -16.96 11.87 -15.86
C GLU A 42 -16.13 11.35 -17.04
N ALA A 43 -16.14 12.09 -18.18
CA ALA A 43 -15.29 11.78 -19.33
C ALA A 43 -13.79 11.79 -19.00
N LYS A 44 -13.37 12.65 -18.06
CA LYS A 44 -12.00 12.65 -17.51
C LYS A 44 -11.76 11.59 -16.44
N ASN A 45 -12.73 10.73 -16.20
CA ASN A 45 -12.64 9.61 -15.22
C ASN A 45 -12.41 10.09 -13.77
N LEU A 46 -12.83 11.31 -13.43
CA LEU A 46 -12.68 11.92 -12.11
C LEU A 46 -13.86 11.65 -11.19
N ILE A 47 -15.05 11.42 -11.76
CA ILE A 47 -16.28 11.11 -11.04
C ILE A 47 -16.97 9.90 -11.66
N VAL A 48 -17.90 9.32 -10.92
CA VAL A 48 -18.79 8.24 -11.38
C VAL A 48 -20.22 8.57 -10.97
N LYS A 49 -21.16 8.45 -11.92
CA LYS A 49 -22.58 8.55 -11.64
C LYS A 49 -23.13 7.17 -11.36
N LYS A 50 -23.84 7.01 -10.25
CA LYS A 50 -24.55 5.77 -9.88
C LYS A 50 -26.04 6.07 -9.89
N GLN A 51 -26.75 5.40 -10.78
CA GLN A 51 -28.20 5.60 -10.91
C GLN A 51 -28.91 5.37 -9.56
N GLY A 52 -29.74 6.30 -9.14
CA GLY A 52 -30.48 6.26 -7.87
C GLY A 52 -29.65 6.57 -6.61
N LEU A 53 -28.32 6.63 -6.70
CA LEU A 53 -27.45 6.84 -5.54
C LEU A 53 -26.72 8.19 -5.56
N GLY A 54 -26.55 8.80 -6.75
CA GLY A 54 -25.89 10.10 -6.88
C GLY A 54 -24.58 10.07 -7.66
N THR A 55 -23.85 11.17 -7.60
CA THR A 55 -22.54 11.36 -8.24
C THR A 55 -21.45 11.33 -7.17
N PHE A 56 -20.40 10.56 -7.41
CA PHE A 56 -19.30 10.34 -6.47
C PHE A 56 -17.96 10.68 -7.10
N VAL A 57 -17.03 11.20 -6.32
CA VAL A 57 -15.65 11.32 -6.74
C VAL A 57 -15.06 9.93 -6.92
N LYS A 58 -14.46 9.68 -8.08
CA LYS A 58 -13.84 8.38 -8.34
C LYS A 58 -12.60 8.22 -7.48
N SER A 59 -12.59 7.22 -6.60
CA SER A 59 -11.43 6.93 -5.77
C SER A 59 -10.21 6.68 -6.67
N LYS A 60 -9.16 7.45 -6.47
CA LYS A 60 -7.86 7.26 -7.13
C LYS A 60 -7.03 6.17 -6.45
N LYS A 61 -7.59 5.47 -5.44
CA LYS A 61 -6.86 4.45 -4.69
C LYS A 61 -6.40 3.34 -5.63
N ILE A 62 -5.11 3.09 -5.61
CA ILE A 62 -4.53 2.00 -6.38
C ILE A 62 -4.72 0.71 -5.60
N LYS A 63 -5.44 -0.22 -6.22
CA LYS A 63 -5.67 -1.55 -5.67
C LYS A 63 -4.37 -2.35 -5.70
N GLN A 64 -3.93 -2.84 -4.54
CA GLN A 64 -2.80 -3.72 -4.40
C GLN A 64 -3.26 -5.12 -3.99
N SER A 65 -2.78 -6.14 -4.69
CA SER A 65 -3.02 -7.53 -4.32
C SER A 65 -1.98 -7.99 -3.28
N LEU A 66 -2.44 -8.72 -2.27
CA LEU A 66 -1.59 -9.40 -1.30
C LEU A 66 -1.51 -10.92 -1.57
N SER A 67 -1.99 -11.37 -2.72
CA SER A 67 -2.00 -12.81 -3.07
C SER A 67 -0.60 -13.34 -3.40
N THR A 68 0.37 -12.47 -3.65
CA THR A 68 1.77 -12.83 -3.93
C THR A 68 2.72 -11.85 -3.24
N ALA A 69 3.86 -12.36 -2.78
CA ALA A 69 4.93 -11.54 -2.23
C ALA A 69 5.59 -10.71 -3.35
N LYS A 70 5.29 -9.41 -3.41
CA LYS A 70 5.85 -8.47 -4.39
C LYS A 70 6.28 -7.19 -3.72
N THR A 71 7.24 -6.50 -4.33
CA THR A 71 7.53 -5.13 -3.90
C THR A 71 6.44 -4.18 -4.38
N ILE A 72 6.31 -3.04 -3.71
CA ILE A 72 5.38 -1.98 -4.14
C ILE A 72 5.70 -1.49 -5.56
N ILE A 73 6.97 -1.45 -5.91
CA ILE A 73 7.42 -0.99 -7.23
C ILE A 73 6.95 -1.96 -8.31
N ASP A 74 7.12 -3.27 -8.09
CA ASP A 74 6.67 -4.29 -9.04
C ASP A 74 5.16 -4.28 -9.20
N ALA A 75 4.43 -4.19 -8.08
CA ALA A 75 2.97 -4.09 -8.09
C ALA A 75 2.45 -2.84 -8.84
N LEU A 76 3.21 -1.74 -8.84
CA LEU A 76 2.87 -0.54 -9.60
C LEU A 76 3.25 -0.67 -11.07
N ARG A 77 4.42 -1.25 -11.39
CA ARG A 77 4.87 -1.53 -12.77
C ARG A 77 3.92 -2.45 -13.51
N GLU A 78 3.43 -3.52 -12.88
CA GLU A 78 2.43 -4.43 -13.45
C GLU A 78 1.11 -3.73 -13.85
N LYS A 79 0.82 -2.60 -13.22
CA LYS A 79 -0.34 -1.74 -13.57
C LYS A 79 0.00 -0.67 -14.61
N ASN A 80 1.16 -0.78 -15.27
CA ASN A 80 1.68 0.22 -16.21
C ASN A 80 1.82 1.61 -15.57
N LEU A 81 2.07 1.67 -14.27
CA LEU A 81 2.38 2.90 -13.55
C LEU A 81 3.90 3.07 -13.47
N ASN A 82 4.36 4.31 -13.58
CA ASN A 82 5.78 4.65 -13.50
C ASN A 82 6.08 5.34 -12.16
N PRO A 83 6.42 4.58 -11.09
CA PRO A 83 6.76 5.15 -9.81
C PRO A 83 8.12 5.83 -9.86
N LYS A 84 8.18 7.06 -9.33
CA LYS A 84 9.44 7.77 -9.06
C LYS A 84 9.80 7.57 -7.61
N VAL A 85 11.01 7.08 -7.37
CA VAL A 85 11.53 6.83 -6.02
C VAL A 85 12.59 7.85 -5.69
N LYS A 86 12.47 8.49 -4.52
CA LYS A 86 13.47 9.38 -3.95
C LYS A 86 13.99 8.80 -2.65
N ILE A 87 15.29 8.68 -2.52
CA ILE A 87 15.95 8.31 -1.27
C ILE A 87 15.91 9.53 -0.34
N LEU A 88 15.38 9.34 0.87
CA LEU A 88 15.34 10.38 1.90
C LEU A 88 16.47 10.21 2.91
N SER A 89 16.80 8.96 3.27
CA SER A 89 17.93 8.62 4.12
C SER A 89 18.41 7.20 3.86
N ASN A 90 19.69 6.94 4.14
CA ASN A 90 20.29 5.61 4.18
C ASN A 90 21.35 5.62 5.28
N GLN A 91 21.13 4.91 6.37
CA GLN A 91 21.97 4.98 7.57
C GLN A 91 22.00 3.65 8.32
N ILE A 92 23.06 3.44 9.10
CA ILE A 92 23.15 2.31 10.01
C ILE A 92 22.63 2.77 11.39
N ILE A 93 21.70 2.01 11.94
CA ILE A 93 21.13 2.26 13.27
C ILE A 93 21.27 1.00 14.14
N LYS A 94 21.14 1.16 15.45
CA LYS A 94 21.00 0.05 16.38
C LYS A 94 19.57 -0.47 16.29
N ALA A 95 19.39 -1.79 16.20
CA ALA A 95 18.07 -2.40 16.21
C ALA A 95 17.40 -2.20 17.58
N ASP A 96 16.15 -1.78 17.56
CA ASP A 96 15.26 -1.75 18.71
C ASP A 96 14.63 -3.13 18.97
N GLU A 97 13.76 -3.24 19.96
CA GLU A 97 13.13 -4.50 20.34
C GLU A 97 12.20 -5.05 19.26
N GLU A 98 11.49 -4.16 18.53
CA GLU A 98 10.61 -4.54 17.42
C GLU A 98 11.42 -5.14 16.27
N LEU A 99 12.50 -4.49 15.87
CA LEU A 99 13.39 -4.97 14.80
C LEU A 99 14.11 -6.27 15.18
N ILE A 100 14.52 -6.40 16.46
CA ILE A 100 15.14 -7.62 16.98
C ILE A 100 14.17 -8.80 16.87
N SER A 101 12.92 -8.59 17.25
CA SER A 101 11.86 -9.61 17.20
C SER A 101 11.51 -9.99 15.77
N GLU A 102 11.17 -9.01 14.92
CA GLU A 102 10.70 -9.25 13.56
C GLU A 102 11.77 -9.83 12.62
N LEU A 103 13.03 -9.44 12.81
CA LEU A 103 14.16 -9.92 12.00
C LEU A 103 14.97 -11.04 12.67
N ASN A 104 14.51 -11.54 13.82
CA ASN A 104 15.18 -12.58 14.60
C ASN A 104 16.69 -12.27 14.81
N LEU A 105 16.97 -11.07 15.31
CA LEU A 105 18.33 -10.57 15.52
C LEU A 105 18.81 -10.81 16.97
N LYS A 106 20.13 -10.82 17.13
CA LYS A 106 20.74 -10.77 18.47
C LYS A 106 20.63 -9.35 19.04
N LYS A 107 20.57 -9.25 20.38
CA LYS A 107 20.65 -7.94 21.06
C LYS A 107 21.89 -7.16 20.59
N ASN A 108 21.74 -5.85 20.50
CA ASN A 108 22.78 -4.92 20.03
C ASN A 108 23.21 -5.07 18.55
N THR A 109 22.46 -5.82 17.74
CA THR A 109 22.72 -5.88 16.28
C THR A 109 22.46 -4.53 15.65
N LYS A 110 23.27 -4.17 14.65
CA LYS A 110 23.04 -3.02 13.78
C LYS A 110 22.24 -3.43 12.55
N VAL A 111 21.42 -2.53 12.08
CA VAL A 111 20.62 -2.68 10.87
C VAL A 111 20.84 -1.48 9.97
N VAL A 112 20.73 -1.71 8.66
CA VAL A 112 20.65 -0.62 7.68
C VAL A 112 19.19 -0.18 7.60
N HIS A 113 18.95 1.11 7.81
CA HIS A 113 17.66 1.77 7.62
C HIS A 113 17.72 2.63 6.38
N THR A 114 16.90 2.31 5.39
CA THR A 114 16.73 3.11 4.18
C THR A 114 15.31 3.66 4.14
N ARG A 115 15.16 4.99 4.09
CA ARG A 115 13.88 5.66 3.90
C ARG A 115 13.73 6.14 2.48
N ARG A 116 12.63 5.76 1.83
CA ARG A 116 12.33 6.10 0.44
C ARG A 116 10.94 6.71 0.31
N ALA A 117 10.83 7.74 -0.52
CA ALA A 117 9.53 8.29 -0.94
C ALA A 117 9.18 7.76 -2.33
N VAL A 118 8.03 7.14 -2.46
CA VAL A 118 7.45 6.72 -3.74
C VAL A 118 6.42 7.74 -4.16
N ASN A 119 6.56 8.25 -5.38
CA ASN A 119 5.67 9.23 -5.98
C ASN A 119 5.08 8.70 -7.27
N LEU A 120 3.82 9.02 -7.52
CA LEU A 120 3.13 8.77 -8.80
C LEU A 120 2.59 10.10 -9.32
N ASN A 121 2.90 10.42 -10.58
CA ASN A 121 2.47 11.69 -11.20
C ASN A 121 2.78 12.93 -10.33
N ASN A 122 3.98 12.96 -9.74
CA ASN A 122 4.47 14.00 -8.83
C ASN A 122 3.63 14.17 -7.53
N GLN A 123 2.81 13.18 -7.19
CA GLN A 123 2.09 13.15 -5.91
C GLN A 123 2.66 12.04 -5.01
N PRO A 124 2.74 12.26 -3.70
CA PRO A 124 3.16 11.23 -2.76
C PRO A 124 2.22 10.02 -2.85
N TYR A 125 2.82 8.84 -2.98
CA TYR A 125 2.09 7.57 -2.97
C TYR A 125 2.32 6.82 -1.66
N ALA A 126 3.57 6.69 -1.23
CA ALA A 126 3.94 6.07 0.03
C ALA A 126 5.33 6.53 0.49
N ILE A 127 5.57 6.43 1.80
CA ILE A 127 6.91 6.39 2.39
C ILE A 127 7.20 4.96 2.80
N LEU A 128 8.44 4.52 2.53
CA LEU A 128 8.94 3.21 2.87
C LEU A 128 10.12 3.34 3.82
N ASP A 129 10.03 2.73 4.98
CA ASP A 129 11.16 2.49 5.88
C ASP A 129 11.56 1.02 5.76
N THR A 130 12.72 0.75 5.19
CA THR A 130 13.25 -0.60 4.99
C THR A 130 14.41 -0.82 5.96
N PHE A 131 14.33 -1.90 6.72
CA PHE A 131 15.34 -2.33 7.69
C PHE A 131 15.88 -3.69 7.28
N MET A 132 17.20 -3.80 7.26
CA MET A 132 17.91 -5.04 6.92
C MET A 132 19.08 -5.24 7.88
N PRO A 133 19.43 -6.48 8.27
CA PRO A 133 20.70 -6.73 8.96
C PRO A 133 21.89 -6.06 8.25
N GLU A 134 22.85 -5.54 9.00
CA GLU A 134 24.00 -4.77 8.45
C GLU A 134 24.77 -5.52 7.36
N VAL A 135 24.75 -6.86 7.39
CA VAL A 135 25.36 -7.71 6.35
C VAL A 135 24.79 -7.42 4.95
N PHE A 136 23.56 -6.90 4.85
CA PHE A 136 22.93 -6.51 3.60
C PHE A 136 23.09 -5.02 3.24
N LYS A 137 24.09 -4.33 3.84
CA LYS A 137 24.38 -2.93 3.50
C LYS A 137 24.59 -2.73 2.00
N GLY A 138 25.23 -3.69 1.31
CA GLY A 138 25.42 -3.65 -0.14
C GLY A 138 24.11 -3.57 -0.92
N VAL A 139 23.07 -4.29 -0.49
CA VAL A 139 21.71 -4.22 -1.09
C VAL A 139 21.15 -2.80 -0.95
N ALA A 140 21.19 -2.23 0.26
CA ALA A 140 20.72 -0.87 0.51
C ALA A 140 21.49 0.17 -0.33
N ASP A 141 22.78 0.00 -0.48
CA ASP A 141 23.63 0.90 -1.28
C ASP A 141 23.28 0.81 -2.77
N ILE A 142 23.09 -0.40 -3.34
CA ILE A 142 22.69 -0.60 -4.74
C ILE A 142 21.34 0.05 -4.99
N VAL A 143 20.33 -0.25 -4.16
CA VAL A 143 18.98 0.30 -4.29
C VAL A 143 18.97 1.83 -4.16
N SER A 144 19.85 2.38 -3.31
CA SER A 144 19.92 3.82 -3.07
C SER A 144 20.66 4.59 -4.16
N LYS A 145 21.63 3.98 -4.83
CA LYS A 145 22.50 4.64 -5.83
C LYS A 145 22.06 4.37 -7.27
N SER A 146 21.17 3.41 -7.51
CA SER A 146 20.74 3.05 -8.86
C SER A 146 20.00 4.21 -9.53
N GLN A 147 20.42 4.59 -10.74
CA GLN A 147 19.68 5.54 -11.57
C GLN A 147 18.33 4.98 -12.01
N ASN A 148 18.25 3.68 -12.24
CA ASN A 148 16.99 2.97 -12.47
C ASN A 148 16.45 2.51 -11.11
N VAL A 149 15.15 2.60 -10.92
CA VAL A 149 14.49 2.17 -9.67
C VAL A 149 14.65 0.66 -9.53
N LYS A 150 15.69 0.20 -8.80
CA LYS A 150 15.85 -1.20 -8.39
C LYS A 150 15.06 -1.47 -7.10
N THR A 151 14.48 -2.64 -7.01
CA THR A 151 13.83 -3.14 -5.78
C THR A 151 14.81 -3.94 -4.94
N THR A 152 14.52 -4.10 -3.65
CA THR A 152 15.35 -4.98 -2.80
C THR A 152 15.28 -6.43 -3.26
N TYR A 153 14.13 -6.87 -3.80
CA TYR A 153 13.95 -8.22 -4.32
C TYR A 153 14.82 -8.47 -5.55
N GLU A 154 14.83 -7.56 -6.53
CA GLU A 154 15.73 -7.66 -7.69
C GLU A 154 17.19 -7.82 -7.25
N VAL A 155 17.64 -7.07 -6.23
CA VAL A 155 19.03 -7.18 -5.75
C VAL A 155 19.28 -8.48 -4.98
N PHE A 156 18.33 -8.91 -4.13
CA PHE A 156 18.46 -10.19 -3.41
C PHE A 156 18.52 -11.38 -4.36
N GLU A 157 17.66 -11.40 -5.38
CA GLU A 157 17.52 -12.53 -6.31
C GLU A 157 18.59 -12.51 -7.39
N GLU A 158 18.80 -11.37 -8.06
CA GLU A 158 19.72 -11.27 -9.20
C GLU A 158 21.18 -11.14 -8.80
N GLU A 159 21.49 -10.35 -7.75
CA GLU A 159 22.88 -10.06 -7.37
C GLU A 159 23.42 -11.03 -6.31
N LEU A 160 22.55 -11.50 -5.40
CA LEU A 160 22.95 -12.38 -4.29
C LEU A 160 22.48 -13.83 -4.46
N GLY A 161 21.71 -14.15 -5.51
CA GLY A 161 21.19 -15.49 -5.77
C GLY A 161 20.31 -16.03 -4.64
N MET A 162 19.67 -15.15 -3.87
CA MET A 162 18.80 -15.53 -2.76
C MET A 162 17.39 -15.84 -3.27
N ILE A 163 16.77 -16.86 -2.73
CA ILE A 163 15.38 -17.21 -3.06
C ILE A 163 14.45 -16.56 -2.03
N ILE A 164 13.62 -15.62 -2.47
CA ILE A 164 12.55 -15.06 -1.65
C ILE A 164 11.34 -15.99 -1.75
N LYS A 165 10.92 -16.56 -0.61
CA LYS A 165 9.89 -17.59 -0.57
C LYS A 165 8.54 -17.04 -0.16
N GLU A 166 8.50 -16.23 0.89
CA GLU A 166 7.27 -15.74 1.48
C GLU A 166 7.45 -14.37 2.13
N ALA A 167 6.33 -13.69 2.37
CA ALA A 167 6.31 -12.45 3.11
C ALA A 167 5.11 -12.42 4.06
N LYS A 168 5.36 -12.04 5.32
CA LYS A 168 4.31 -11.76 6.32
C LYS A 168 3.90 -10.30 6.19
N TYR A 169 2.61 -10.05 6.11
CA TYR A 169 2.05 -8.70 6.08
C TYR A 169 1.22 -8.43 7.33
N GLU A 170 1.38 -7.23 7.88
CA GLU A 170 0.55 -6.71 8.94
C GLU A 170 0.05 -5.32 8.55
N ILE A 171 -1.28 -5.14 8.51
CA ILE A 171 -1.91 -3.91 8.04
C ILE A 171 -2.69 -3.29 9.19
N SER A 172 -2.43 -2.02 9.46
CA SER A 172 -3.08 -1.24 10.51
C SER A 172 -3.30 0.21 10.09
N VAL A 173 -4.07 0.94 10.86
CA VAL A 173 -4.21 2.39 10.75
C VAL A 173 -3.47 3.03 11.91
N THR A 174 -2.63 4.03 11.61
CA THR A 174 -1.85 4.75 12.62
C THR A 174 -1.83 6.25 12.36
N GLY A 175 -1.53 7.04 13.39
CA GLY A 175 -1.18 8.44 13.20
C GLY A 175 0.08 8.57 12.37
N VAL A 176 0.12 9.55 11.47
CA VAL A 176 1.31 9.78 10.63
C VAL A 176 2.47 10.25 11.48
N PRO A 177 3.64 9.58 11.47
CA PRO A 177 4.84 10.05 12.14
C PRO A 177 5.21 11.49 11.71
N ILE A 178 5.63 12.31 12.66
CA ILE A 178 5.84 13.75 12.43
C ILE A 178 6.90 13.99 11.35
N ASP A 179 7.94 13.20 11.32
CA ASP A 179 9.10 13.30 10.42
C ASP A 179 8.77 12.98 8.94
N ILE A 180 7.66 12.29 8.66
CA ILE A 180 7.22 11.98 7.29
C ILE A 180 6.00 12.80 6.81
N LEU A 181 5.38 13.61 7.68
CA LEU A 181 4.20 14.43 7.35
C LEU A 181 4.42 15.28 6.09
N LYS A 182 5.56 16.00 6.05
CA LYS A 182 5.91 16.86 4.90
C LYS A 182 6.08 16.06 3.61
N SER A 183 6.71 14.91 3.68
CA SER A 183 6.94 14.03 2.51
C SER A 183 5.64 13.44 1.98
N LEU A 184 4.66 13.17 2.83
CA LEU A 184 3.33 12.71 2.45
C LEU A 184 2.34 13.84 2.14
N LYS A 185 2.74 15.11 2.31
CA LYS A 185 1.88 16.31 2.18
C LYS A 185 0.64 16.23 3.07
N LEU A 186 0.80 15.69 4.28
CA LEU A 186 -0.26 15.53 5.27
C LEU A 186 -0.10 16.54 6.43
N LYS A 187 -1.20 16.82 7.13
CA LYS A 187 -1.22 17.69 8.31
C LYS A 187 -0.95 16.90 9.59
N LYS A 188 -0.45 17.59 10.63
CA LYS A 188 -0.34 17.00 11.97
C LYS A 188 -1.71 16.48 12.44
N GLY A 189 -1.73 15.29 13.04
CA GLY A 189 -2.95 14.61 13.44
C GLY A 189 -3.64 13.81 12.33
N SER A 190 -3.10 13.78 11.09
CA SER A 190 -3.59 12.90 10.05
C SER A 190 -3.28 11.43 10.38
N TYR A 191 -4.15 10.53 9.89
CA TYR A 191 -3.92 9.09 9.92
C TYR A 191 -3.41 8.61 8.57
N CYS A 192 -2.73 7.45 8.58
CA CYS A 192 -2.30 6.74 7.38
C CYS A 192 -2.54 5.24 7.53
N LEU A 193 -2.57 4.54 6.41
CA LEU A 193 -2.53 3.10 6.39
C LEU A 193 -1.07 2.66 6.51
N LYS A 194 -0.75 1.94 7.59
CA LYS A 194 0.55 1.32 7.83
C LYS A 194 0.48 -0.14 7.36
N ASN A 195 1.43 -0.56 6.55
CA ASN A 195 1.62 -1.95 6.19
C ASN A 195 3.06 -2.33 6.52
N SER A 196 3.26 -3.29 7.41
CA SER A 196 4.56 -3.88 7.72
C SER A 196 4.69 -5.19 6.96
N ARG A 197 5.83 -5.37 6.27
CA ARG A 197 6.13 -6.58 5.51
C ARG A 197 7.47 -7.14 5.95
N VAL A 198 7.47 -8.35 6.49
CA VAL A 198 8.70 -9.11 6.75
C VAL A 198 8.88 -10.10 5.61
N THR A 199 10.05 -10.07 4.99
CA THR A 199 10.42 -10.92 3.85
C THR A 199 11.30 -12.07 4.32
N PHE A 200 10.98 -13.30 3.88
CA PHE A 200 11.68 -14.52 4.26
C PHE A 200 12.27 -15.23 3.04
N THR A 201 13.44 -15.84 3.26
CA THR A 201 14.05 -16.75 2.30
C THR A 201 13.37 -18.12 2.31
N ASP A 202 13.77 -18.98 1.38
CA ASP A 202 13.40 -20.40 1.31
C ASP A 202 13.73 -21.17 2.60
N ARG A 203 14.75 -20.72 3.35
CA ARG A 203 15.14 -21.27 4.67
C ARG A 203 14.38 -20.64 5.84
N LYS A 204 13.29 -19.94 5.58
CA LYS A 204 12.46 -19.23 6.57
C LYS A 204 13.25 -18.21 7.41
N LYS A 205 14.35 -17.69 6.87
CA LYS A 205 15.14 -16.66 7.54
C LYS A 205 14.60 -15.28 7.16
N PRO A 206 14.23 -14.41 8.12
CA PRO A 206 13.84 -13.04 7.83
C PRO A 206 15.08 -12.24 7.39
N ILE A 207 14.95 -11.50 6.29
CA ILE A 207 16.05 -10.72 5.70
C ILE A 207 15.76 -9.23 5.61
N GLU A 208 14.48 -8.87 5.59
CA GLU A 208 14.02 -7.49 5.41
C GLU A 208 12.72 -7.26 6.17
N LEU A 209 12.60 -6.14 6.87
CA LEU A 209 11.35 -5.55 7.29
C LEU A 209 11.16 -4.23 6.54
N THR A 210 10.06 -4.09 5.81
CA THR A 210 9.68 -2.81 5.21
C THR A 210 8.36 -2.34 5.78
N VAL A 211 8.35 -1.13 6.33
CA VAL A 211 7.17 -0.44 6.82
C VAL A 211 6.75 0.60 5.79
N PHE A 212 5.52 0.47 5.32
CA PHE A 212 4.92 1.37 4.34
C PHE A 212 3.91 2.28 5.03
N TYR A 213 3.98 3.57 4.73
CA TYR A 213 3.01 4.57 5.18
C TYR A 213 2.30 5.14 3.95
N TYR A 214 1.02 4.84 3.81
CA TYR A 214 0.19 5.30 2.69
C TYR A 214 -0.75 6.41 3.14
N PRO A 215 -0.80 7.56 2.47
CA PRO A 215 -1.92 8.49 2.63
C PRO A 215 -3.25 7.75 2.41
N PRO A 216 -4.33 8.09 3.14
CA PRO A 216 -5.60 7.35 3.09
C PRO A 216 -6.20 7.21 1.69
N GLU A 217 -5.87 8.16 0.79
CA GLU A 217 -6.45 8.24 -0.56
C GLU A 217 -5.61 7.54 -1.64
N THR A 218 -4.46 6.90 -1.27
CA THR A 218 -3.52 6.40 -2.27
C THR A 218 -3.61 4.91 -2.52
N ALA A 219 -3.82 4.10 -1.50
CA ALA A 219 -3.81 2.64 -1.61
C ALA A 219 -5.09 1.99 -1.10
N LYS A 220 -5.43 0.86 -1.72
CA LYS A 220 -6.45 -0.10 -1.28
C LYS A 220 -5.85 -1.49 -1.42
N PHE A 221 -5.89 -2.27 -0.34
CA PHE A 221 -5.46 -3.66 -0.37
C PHE A 221 -6.63 -4.58 -0.65
N GLU A 222 -6.37 -5.61 -1.44
CA GLU A 222 -7.32 -6.68 -1.74
C GLU A 222 -6.59 -8.02 -1.71
N MET A 223 -7.24 -8.98 -1.09
CA MET A 223 -6.78 -10.35 -1.02
C MET A 223 -7.95 -11.28 -1.35
N ILE A 224 -7.72 -12.23 -2.25
CA ILE A 224 -8.68 -13.29 -2.55
C ILE A 224 -8.09 -14.56 -1.94
N LEU A 225 -8.79 -15.09 -0.95
CA LEU A 225 -8.41 -16.34 -0.31
C LEU A 225 -9.32 -17.45 -0.83
N PRO A 226 -8.79 -18.57 -1.34
CA PRO A 226 -9.59 -19.75 -1.60
C PRO A 226 -10.15 -20.23 -0.26
N ARG A 227 -11.42 -20.59 -0.22
CA ARG A 227 -11.99 -21.29 0.94
C ARG A 227 -11.41 -22.70 0.92
N SER A 228 -10.57 -23.05 1.91
CA SER A 228 -10.17 -24.42 2.10
C SER A 228 -11.43 -25.25 2.32
N CYS A 229 -11.67 -26.24 1.48
CA CYS A 229 -12.72 -27.21 1.73
C CYS A 229 -12.34 -27.95 3.02
N LEU A 230 -13.07 -27.70 4.10
CA LEU A 230 -13.07 -28.61 5.25
C LEU A 230 -13.83 -29.84 4.77
N LEU A 231 -13.15 -30.76 4.11
CA LEU A 231 -13.62 -32.12 4.02
C LEU A 231 -13.57 -32.66 5.44
N TYR A 232 -14.72 -32.77 6.06
CA TYR A 232 -14.93 -33.65 7.19
C TYR A 232 -14.67 -35.06 6.68
N THR A 233 -13.45 -35.52 6.85
CA THR A 233 -13.13 -36.94 6.68
C THR A 233 -13.49 -37.64 7.96
N SER A 234 -14.77 -37.92 8.17
CA SER A 234 -15.16 -39.17 8.79
C SER A 234 -15.12 -40.17 7.64
N ASP A 235 -14.25 -41.16 7.73
CA ASP A 235 -14.04 -42.24 6.77
C ASP A 235 -13.38 -41.84 5.43
N ALA A 236 -12.07 -41.69 5.45
CA ALA A 236 -11.28 -41.73 4.23
C ALA A 236 -10.10 -42.69 4.41
N ALA A 237 -10.43 -43.93 4.36
CA ALA A 237 -9.49 -44.97 3.96
C ALA A 237 -9.78 -45.30 2.51
N ASP A 238 -9.85 -44.66 1.49
CA ASP A 238 -9.93 -45.10 0.06
C ASP A 238 -10.49 -43.99 -0.86
N ASP A 239 -9.79 -42.87 -1.02
CA ASP A 239 -9.94 -42.10 -2.25
C ASP A 239 -8.63 -41.41 -2.66
N PRO A 240 -7.95 -41.86 -3.73
CA PRO A 240 -6.67 -41.32 -4.19
C PRO A 240 -6.80 -40.08 -5.11
N THR A 241 -7.96 -39.43 -5.15
CA THR A 241 -8.21 -38.32 -6.10
C THR A 241 -8.68 -37.03 -5.43
N CYS A 242 -7.93 -36.53 -4.41
CA CYS A 242 -8.03 -35.13 -4.00
C CYS A 242 -6.67 -34.48 -3.97
#